data_4f34e4d9476c5885b2f154e6ea033255
#
_entry.id   4f34e4d9476c5885b2f154e6ea033255
#
_cell.length_a   1.000
_cell.length_b   1.000
_cell.length_c   1.000
_cell.angle_alpha   90.00
_cell.angle_beta   90.00
_cell.angle_gamma   90.00
#
_symmetry.space_group_name_H-M   'P 1'
#
loop_
_entity.id
_entity.type
_entity.pdbx_description
1 polymer ?
#
loop_
_entity_poly.entity_id
_entity_poly.type
_entity_poly.pdbx_seq_one_letter_code
_entity_poly.pdbx_strand_id
1 'polypeptide(L)'
;MKNLIFSCILLIGSAFAPALKAQASEPFLGQIAFVPYNFVPKYWAECNGQLLPIAQNQALFSLLGTTYGGNGTTTFALPDMRGRVLVHNGQAPGGPTTYTMGQTGGTESVTLLITQMPAHNHTVNAVTTEGNQNSPANNLPADTKILDKEYSDASANTTMKSTMVN
;
A
#
# COMPACT_ATOMS: atom_id res chain seq x y z
N MET A 1 54.22 24.06 32.04
CA MET A 1 54.50 23.21 30.85
C MET A 1 53.50 22.08 30.68
N LYS A 2 53.10 21.31 31.71
CA LYS A 2 52.13 20.21 31.57
C LYS A 2 50.75 20.64 31.01
N ASN A 3 50.25 21.79 31.40
CA ASN A 3 48.91 22.28 30.96
C ASN A 3 48.93 22.80 29.51
N LEU A 4 50.06 23.27 29.00
CA LEU A 4 50.19 23.71 27.60
C LEU A 4 50.18 22.51 26.62
N ILE A 5 50.80 21.39 27.03
CA ILE A 5 50.86 20.15 26.22
C ILE A 5 49.47 19.53 26.13
N PHE A 6 48.68 19.54 27.22
CA PHE A 6 47.31 19.04 27.22
C PHE A 6 46.39 19.88 26.31
N SER A 7 46.56 21.21 26.31
CA SER A 7 45.78 22.10 25.43
C SER A 7 46.10 21.93 23.96
N CYS A 8 47.39 21.70 23.59
CA CYS A 8 47.78 21.41 22.22
C CYS A 8 47.29 20.05 21.72
N ILE A 9 47.23 19.00 22.57
CA ILE A 9 46.72 17.68 22.18
C ILE A 9 45.21 17.75 21.92
N LEU A 10 44.46 18.56 22.70
CA LEU A 10 43.05 18.75 22.47
C LEU A 10 42.70 19.49 21.16
N LEU A 11 43.54 20.47 20.78
CA LEU A 11 43.42 21.22 19.53
C LEU A 11 43.80 20.41 18.29
N ILE A 12 44.75 19.50 18.38
CA ILE A 12 45.17 18.63 17.27
C ILE A 12 44.10 17.51 17.04
N GLY A 13 43.44 17.04 18.10
CA GLY A 13 42.37 16.05 17.99
C GLY A 13 41.12 16.56 17.23
N SER A 14 40.83 17.86 17.27
CA SER A 14 39.70 18.45 16.55
C SER A 14 39.96 18.66 15.05
N ALA A 15 41.22 18.71 14.63
CA ALA A 15 41.56 18.89 13.21
C ALA A 15 41.44 17.63 12.37
N PHE A 16 41.30 16.46 13.00
CA PHE A 16 41.10 15.17 12.35
C PHE A 16 39.67 14.61 12.51
N ALA A 17 38.69 15.43 12.90
CA ALA A 17 37.31 15.00 12.80
C ALA A 17 37.01 14.73 11.30
N PRO A 18 36.75 13.48 10.88
CA PRO A 18 36.33 13.24 9.52
C PRO A 18 35.07 14.09 9.31
N ALA A 19 35.14 15.02 8.34
CA ALA A 19 33.95 15.71 7.92
C ALA A 19 32.93 14.60 7.57
N LEU A 20 31.88 14.45 8.36
CA LEU A 20 30.72 13.67 7.99
C LEU A 20 30.17 14.35 6.74
N LYS A 21 30.72 13.97 5.59
CA LYS A 21 30.07 14.23 4.33
C LYS A 21 28.74 13.48 4.45
N ALA A 22 27.67 14.23 4.66
CA ALA A 22 26.36 13.70 4.30
C ALA A 22 26.56 13.18 2.88
N GLN A 23 26.59 11.86 2.72
CA GLN A 23 26.77 11.22 1.43
C GLN A 23 25.51 11.53 0.62
N ALA A 24 25.47 12.70 0.01
CA ALA A 24 24.78 12.89 -1.22
C ALA A 24 25.61 12.08 -2.23
N SER A 25 25.32 10.78 -2.34
CA SER A 25 25.81 9.98 -3.44
C SER A 25 25.42 10.75 -4.70
N GLU A 26 26.38 11.09 -5.54
CA GLU A 26 26.07 11.73 -6.81
C GLU A 26 25.05 10.85 -7.53
N PRO A 27 23.87 11.38 -7.90
CA PRO A 27 22.80 10.55 -8.47
C PRO A 27 23.23 10.07 -9.85
N PHE A 28 23.02 8.80 -10.12
CA PHE A 28 23.20 8.24 -11.46
C PHE A 28 22.08 8.73 -12.39
N LEU A 29 22.41 8.94 -13.65
CA LEU A 29 21.39 9.24 -14.66
C LEU A 29 20.38 8.08 -14.74
N GLY A 30 19.09 8.39 -14.65
CA GLY A 30 18.01 7.40 -14.61
C GLY A 30 17.75 6.80 -13.24
N GLN A 31 18.44 7.25 -12.19
CA GLN A 31 18.13 6.84 -10.81
C GLN A 31 16.76 7.35 -10.39
N ILE A 32 15.98 6.48 -9.73
CA ILE A 32 14.73 6.84 -9.08
C ILE A 32 14.96 6.99 -7.58
N ALA A 33 14.44 8.06 -6.99
CA ALA A 33 14.51 8.33 -5.56
C ALA A 33 13.14 8.70 -5.00
N PHE A 34 12.81 8.20 -3.80
CA PHE A 34 11.64 8.63 -3.06
C PHE A 34 12.04 9.77 -2.13
N VAL A 35 11.28 10.85 -2.20
CA VAL A 35 11.52 12.06 -1.40
C VAL A 35 10.24 12.45 -0.64
N PRO A 36 10.35 12.99 0.59
CA PRO A 36 9.20 13.30 1.43
C PRO A 36 8.60 14.70 1.17
N TYR A 37 8.96 15.36 0.09
CA TYR A 37 8.51 16.70 -0.27
C TYR A 37 7.87 16.71 -1.67
N ASN A 38 7.11 17.76 -1.99
CA ASN A 38 6.25 17.87 -3.17
C ASN A 38 6.80 18.79 -4.28
N PHE A 39 8.09 19.08 -4.28
CA PHE A 39 8.74 19.86 -5.33
C PHE A 39 9.85 19.07 -6.00
N VAL A 40 10.13 19.41 -7.25
CA VAL A 40 11.16 18.74 -8.06
C VAL A 40 12.50 19.43 -7.86
N PRO A 41 13.53 18.73 -7.33
CA PRO A 41 14.87 19.30 -7.24
C PRO A 41 15.45 19.59 -8.65
N LYS A 42 16.42 20.49 -8.69
CA LYS A 42 17.13 20.79 -9.94
C LYS A 42 17.75 19.52 -10.53
N TYR A 43 17.61 19.33 -11.83
CA TYR A 43 18.05 18.15 -12.61
C TYR A 43 17.28 16.85 -12.36
N TRP A 44 16.19 16.90 -11.63
CA TRP A 44 15.28 15.77 -11.46
C TRP A 44 13.97 16.01 -12.23
N ALA A 45 13.22 14.96 -12.44
CA ALA A 45 11.89 15.01 -13.04
C ALA A 45 10.95 14.05 -12.30
N GLU A 46 9.67 14.37 -12.26
CA GLU A 46 8.67 13.49 -11.65
C GLU A 46 8.42 12.26 -12.51
N CYS A 47 8.29 11.10 -11.86
CA CYS A 47 7.87 9.86 -12.49
C CYS A 47 6.33 9.81 -12.61
N ASN A 48 5.77 10.73 -13.40
CA ASN A 48 4.33 10.89 -13.64
C ASN A 48 3.92 10.60 -15.09
N GLY A 49 4.77 9.90 -15.86
CA GLY A 49 4.49 9.56 -17.25
C GLY A 49 4.70 10.70 -18.26
N GLN A 50 5.32 11.80 -17.85
CA GLN A 50 5.52 12.97 -18.72
C GLN A 50 6.42 12.64 -19.92
N LEU A 51 6.13 13.31 -21.04
CA LEU A 51 6.93 13.21 -22.25
C LEU A 51 8.08 14.20 -22.22
N LEU A 52 9.29 13.70 -22.47
CA LEU A 52 10.50 14.51 -22.58
C LEU A 52 10.99 14.56 -24.05
N PRO A 53 11.52 15.71 -24.50
CA PRO A 53 12.13 15.81 -25.83
C PRO A 53 13.47 15.08 -25.85
N ILE A 54 13.67 14.23 -26.86
CA ILE A 54 14.91 13.45 -27.03
C ILE A 54 16.11 14.36 -27.27
N ALA A 55 15.93 15.42 -28.05
CA ALA A 55 17.01 16.36 -28.38
C ALA A 55 17.73 16.96 -27.15
N GLN A 56 17.00 17.14 -26.04
CA GLN A 56 17.53 17.73 -24.81
C GLN A 56 17.91 16.66 -23.77
N ASN A 57 17.52 15.38 -23.97
CA ASN A 57 17.66 14.31 -23.00
C ASN A 57 18.21 13.02 -23.63
N GLN A 58 19.15 13.15 -24.58
CA GLN A 58 19.66 12.02 -25.37
C GLN A 58 20.27 10.90 -24.51
N ALA A 59 21.03 11.25 -23.48
CA ALA A 59 21.65 10.28 -22.59
C ALA A 59 20.60 9.49 -21.78
N LEU A 60 19.53 10.16 -21.31
CA LEU A 60 18.44 9.48 -20.62
C LEU A 60 17.60 8.61 -21.58
N PHE A 61 17.38 9.10 -22.81
CA PHE A 61 16.71 8.32 -23.84
C PHE A 61 17.50 7.04 -24.22
N SER A 62 18.83 7.09 -24.25
CA SER A 62 19.66 5.91 -24.50
C SER A 62 19.50 4.82 -23.44
N LEU A 63 19.10 5.17 -22.22
CA LEU A 63 18.83 4.23 -21.14
C LEU A 63 17.40 3.72 -21.13
N LEU A 64 16.42 4.59 -21.33
CA LEU A 64 14.99 4.27 -21.18
C LEU A 64 14.34 3.84 -22.50
N GLY A 65 14.82 4.37 -23.64
CA GLY A 65 14.17 4.15 -24.92
C GLY A 65 12.72 4.60 -24.89
N THR A 66 11.85 3.83 -25.50
CA THR A 66 10.39 4.00 -25.52
C THR A 66 9.66 3.05 -24.58
N THR A 67 10.37 2.46 -23.61
CA THR A 67 9.84 1.45 -22.68
C THR A 67 8.59 1.93 -21.93
N TYR A 68 8.53 3.22 -21.61
CA TYR A 68 7.43 3.83 -20.87
C TYR A 68 6.51 4.67 -21.76
N GLY A 69 6.80 4.75 -23.06
CA GLY A 69 6.00 5.48 -24.07
C GLY A 69 6.80 6.54 -24.82
N GLY A 70 6.07 7.37 -25.56
CA GLY A 70 6.64 8.33 -26.50
C GLY A 70 6.70 7.78 -27.91
N ASN A 71 7.12 8.63 -28.89
CA ASN A 71 7.18 8.23 -30.31
C ASN A 71 8.57 7.73 -30.76
N GLY A 72 9.58 7.81 -29.88
CA GLY A 72 10.94 7.33 -30.18
C GLY A 72 11.71 8.16 -31.21
N THR A 73 11.12 9.21 -31.77
CA THR A 73 11.73 10.10 -32.76
C THR A 73 12.01 11.48 -32.19
N THR A 74 11.03 12.08 -31.53
CA THR A 74 11.12 13.42 -30.93
C THR A 74 10.93 13.39 -29.43
N THR A 75 10.15 12.42 -28.91
CA THR A 75 9.79 12.31 -27.49
C THR A 75 9.87 10.88 -27.00
N PHE A 76 10.14 10.75 -25.70
CA PHE A 76 10.01 9.52 -24.91
C PHE A 76 9.33 9.85 -23.59
N ALA A 77 8.74 8.85 -22.93
CA ALA A 77 8.06 9.01 -21.65
C ALA A 77 8.93 8.57 -20.47
N LEU A 78 8.74 9.24 -19.35
CA LEU A 78 9.20 8.76 -18.05
C LEU A 78 8.22 7.72 -17.47
N PRO A 79 8.65 6.87 -16.53
CA PRO A 79 7.76 5.97 -15.81
C PRO A 79 6.62 6.74 -15.14
N ASP A 80 5.42 6.17 -15.10
CA ASP A 80 4.31 6.67 -14.29
C ASP A 80 4.15 5.80 -13.05
N MET A 81 4.50 6.36 -11.90
CA MET A 81 4.51 5.67 -10.61
C MET A 81 3.33 6.04 -9.71
N ARG A 82 2.43 6.89 -10.17
CA ARG A 82 1.26 7.33 -9.41
C ARG A 82 0.31 6.15 -9.19
N GLY A 83 -0.07 5.91 -7.92
CA GLY A 83 -0.92 4.77 -7.53
C GLY A 83 -0.27 3.40 -7.75
N ARG A 84 1.06 3.31 -7.86
CA ARG A 84 1.78 2.07 -8.22
C ARG A 84 2.89 1.75 -7.23
N VAL A 85 3.17 0.47 -7.10
CA VAL A 85 4.31 -0.07 -6.35
C VAL A 85 5.36 -0.54 -7.35
N LEU A 86 6.63 -0.28 -7.04
CA LEU A 86 7.75 -0.78 -7.83
C LEU A 86 7.92 -2.28 -7.62
N VAL A 87 8.00 -3.01 -8.72
CA VAL A 87 8.30 -4.43 -8.74
C VAL A 87 9.56 -4.65 -9.57
N HIS A 88 10.47 -5.50 -9.10
CA HIS A 88 11.67 -5.88 -9.84
C HIS A 88 11.29 -6.66 -11.10
N ASN A 89 11.97 -6.42 -12.22
CA ASN A 89 11.82 -7.22 -13.43
C ASN A 89 12.37 -8.65 -13.22
N GLY A 90 11.79 -9.62 -13.90
CA GLY A 90 12.15 -11.03 -13.77
C GLY A 90 11.09 -11.84 -13.04
N GLN A 91 11.42 -13.08 -12.73
CA GLN A 91 10.55 -14.01 -12.04
C GLN A 91 11.12 -14.35 -10.68
N ALA A 92 10.30 -14.30 -9.63
CA ALA A 92 10.70 -14.79 -8.31
C ALA A 92 10.92 -16.32 -8.38
N PRO A 93 11.92 -16.88 -7.67
CA PRO A 93 12.10 -18.32 -7.59
C PRO A 93 10.80 -19.02 -7.12
N GLY A 94 10.24 -19.89 -7.96
CA GLY A 94 8.96 -20.57 -7.69
C GLY A 94 7.70 -19.71 -7.88
N GLY A 95 7.83 -18.46 -8.29
CA GLY A 95 6.68 -17.59 -8.56
C GLY A 95 6.04 -17.88 -9.94
N PRO A 96 4.71 -17.69 -10.08
CA PRO A 96 4.00 -17.99 -11.33
C PRO A 96 4.17 -16.90 -12.40
N THR A 97 4.62 -15.70 -12.04
CA THR A 97 4.60 -14.52 -12.93
C THR A 97 6.00 -14.00 -13.20
N THR A 98 6.29 -13.76 -14.48
CA THR A 98 7.49 -13.02 -14.91
C THR A 98 7.12 -11.60 -15.23
N TYR A 99 7.82 -10.64 -14.64
CA TYR A 99 7.65 -9.21 -14.89
C TYR A 99 8.68 -8.70 -15.87
N THR A 100 8.25 -7.92 -16.86
CA THR A 100 9.13 -7.26 -17.83
C THR A 100 9.26 -5.78 -17.53
N MET A 101 10.40 -5.15 -17.91
CA MET A 101 10.60 -3.72 -17.75
C MET A 101 9.50 -2.94 -18.47
N GLY A 102 8.95 -1.93 -17.80
CA GLY A 102 7.84 -1.11 -18.33
C GLY A 102 6.45 -1.74 -18.21
N GLN A 103 6.37 -3.01 -17.79
CA GLN A 103 5.08 -3.66 -17.59
C GLN A 103 4.31 -3.00 -16.45
N THR A 104 3.03 -2.73 -16.70
CA THR A 104 2.09 -2.23 -15.68
C THR A 104 1.03 -3.28 -15.40
N GLY A 105 0.59 -3.39 -14.17
CA GLY A 105 -0.41 -4.36 -13.76
C GLY A 105 -1.04 -3.99 -12.41
N GLY A 106 -1.97 -4.85 -11.97
CA GLY A 106 -2.71 -4.63 -10.73
C GLY A 106 -3.86 -3.64 -10.87
N THR A 107 -4.64 -3.52 -9.81
CA THR A 107 -5.78 -2.60 -9.70
C THR A 107 -5.74 -1.91 -8.33
N GLU A 108 -6.10 -0.62 -8.28
CA GLU A 108 -6.14 0.14 -7.02
C GLU A 108 -7.33 -0.26 -6.13
N SER A 109 -8.39 -0.83 -6.73
CA SER A 109 -9.58 -1.27 -6.03
C SER A 109 -10.08 -2.60 -6.58
N VAL A 110 -10.59 -3.45 -5.70
CA VAL A 110 -11.18 -4.74 -6.05
C VAL A 110 -12.58 -4.81 -5.43
N THR A 111 -13.58 -5.06 -6.27
CA THR A 111 -14.94 -5.35 -5.79
C THR A 111 -15.06 -6.85 -5.57
N LEU A 112 -15.33 -7.25 -4.33
CA LEU A 112 -15.60 -8.65 -4.01
C LEU A 112 -16.97 -9.06 -4.55
N LEU A 113 -16.99 -10.12 -5.33
CA LEU A 113 -18.22 -10.78 -5.77
C LEU A 113 -18.63 -11.84 -4.74
N ILE A 114 -19.93 -12.14 -4.68
CA ILE A 114 -20.47 -13.19 -3.79
C ILE A 114 -19.77 -14.55 -4.05
N THR A 115 -19.42 -14.83 -5.29
CA THR A 115 -18.73 -16.06 -5.70
C THR A 115 -17.27 -16.15 -5.23
N GLN A 116 -16.68 -15.03 -4.80
CA GLN A 116 -15.30 -14.96 -4.30
C GLN A 116 -15.24 -15.06 -2.76
N MET A 117 -16.38 -15.02 -2.10
CA MET A 117 -16.47 -15.23 -0.66
C MET A 117 -16.66 -16.72 -0.38
N PRO A 118 -15.96 -17.28 0.64
CA PRO A 118 -16.26 -18.63 1.10
C PRO A 118 -17.73 -18.75 1.45
N ALA A 119 -18.35 -19.87 1.09
CA ALA A 119 -19.73 -20.14 1.50
C ALA A 119 -19.78 -20.18 3.04
N HIS A 120 -20.57 -19.31 3.60
CA HIS A 120 -20.80 -19.24 5.04
C HIS A 120 -22.28 -19.04 5.31
N ASN A 121 -22.76 -19.40 6.53
CA ASN A 121 -24.13 -19.17 7.00
C ASN A 121 -24.08 -18.65 8.43
N HIS A 122 -25.12 -17.93 8.79
CA HIS A 122 -25.35 -17.46 10.14
C HIS A 122 -26.56 -18.19 10.71
N THR A 123 -26.47 -18.60 11.97
CA THR A 123 -27.60 -19.15 12.71
C THR A 123 -28.00 -18.14 13.76
N VAL A 124 -29.26 -17.78 13.79
CA VAL A 124 -29.83 -16.98 14.89
C VAL A 124 -30.54 -17.95 15.82
N ASN A 125 -30.07 -18.03 17.04
CA ASN A 125 -30.68 -18.81 18.09
C ASN A 125 -32.02 -18.18 18.51
N ALA A 126 -33.00 -18.99 18.79
CA ALA A 126 -34.35 -18.56 19.18
C ALA A 126 -34.91 -19.49 20.25
N VAL A 127 -36.05 -19.11 20.78
CA VAL A 127 -36.81 -19.87 21.77
C VAL A 127 -38.21 -20.14 21.22
N THR A 128 -38.69 -21.40 21.32
CA THR A 128 -40.03 -21.79 20.85
C THR A 128 -41.13 -21.55 21.87
N THR A 129 -40.80 -21.14 23.07
CA THR A 129 -41.77 -20.74 24.09
C THR A 129 -42.14 -19.27 23.92
N GLU A 130 -43.28 -18.91 24.48
CA GLU A 130 -43.80 -17.55 24.46
C GLU A 130 -42.78 -16.54 25.09
N GLY A 131 -42.68 -15.37 24.48
CA GLY A 131 -41.79 -14.31 24.96
C GLY A 131 -42.18 -13.77 26.31
N ASN A 132 -41.23 -13.38 27.12
CA ASN A 132 -41.43 -12.79 28.45
C ASN A 132 -40.74 -11.42 28.60
N GLN A 133 -40.05 -10.96 27.57
CA GLN A 133 -39.28 -9.71 27.57
C GLN A 133 -39.71 -8.80 26.39
N ASN A 134 -39.73 -7.49 26.63
CA ASN A 134 -40.02 -6.48 25.59
C ASN A 134 -38.74 -5.91 24.93
N SER A 135 -37.59 -6.24 25.46
CA SER A 135 -36.30 -5.71 24.99
C SER A 135 -35.46 -6.81 24.35
N PRO A 136 -34.80 -6.54 23.21
CA PRO A 136 -33.83 -7.48 22.62
C PRO A 136 -32.54 -7.61 23.38
N ALA A 137 -32.23 -6.69 24.30
CA ALA A 137 -30.95 -6.66 24.99
C ALA A 137 -30.75 -7.90 25.87
N ASN A 138 -29.76 -8.74 25.52
CA ASN A 138 -29.44 -10.01 26.18
C ASN A 138 -30.56 -11.05 26.16
N ASN A 139 -31.53 -10.93 25.24
CA ASN A 139 -32.65 -11.84 25.08
C ASN A 139 -32.68 -12.43 23.67
N LEU A 140 -33.30 -13.60 23.53
CA LEU A 140 -33.45 -14.30 22.24
C LEU A 140 -34.84 -14.04 21.67
N PRO A 141 -35.00 -14.03 20.31
CA PRO A 141 -36.29 -14.05 19.69
C PRO A 141 -37.15 -15.24 20.17
N ALA A 142 -38.40 -14.99 20.45
CA ALA A 142 -39.32 -15.96 21.01
C ALA A 142 -40.61 -16.06 20.18
N ASP A 143 -41.46 -17.06 20.47
CA ASP A 143 -42.78 -17.19 19.84
C ASP A 143 -43.74 -16.11 20.34
N THR A 144 -44.35 -15.37 19.41
CA THR A 144 -45.30 -14.32 19.71
C THR A 144 -46.69 -14.78 19.27
N LYS A 145 -47.51 -15.28 20.20
CA LYS A 145 -48.85 -15.76 19.89
C LYS A 145 -49.91 -14.67 19.83
N ILE A 146 -49.82 -13.63 20.60
CA ILE A 146 -50.81 -12.53 20.65
C ILE A 146 -50.13 -11.25 21.12
N LEU A 147 -49.66 -10.38 20.22
CA LEU A 147 -49.27 -8.98 20.43
C LEU A 147 -48.41 -8.67 21.68
N ASP A 148 -47.74 -9.67 22.24
CA ASP A 148 -47.01 -9.57 23.47
C ASP A 148 -45.46 -9.63 23.23
N LYS A 149 -44.74 -9.92 24.25
CA LYS A 149 -43.28 -9.87 24.33
C LYS A 149 -42.61 -10.72 23.26
N GLU A 150 -41.75 -10.13 22.49
CA GLU A 150 -41.09 -10.73 21.32
C GLU A 150 -39.82 -11.48 21.68
N TYR A 151 -39.30 -11.32 22.91
CA TYR A 151 -38.02 -11.83 23.36
C TYR A 151 -38.18 -12.66 24.62
N SER A 152 -37.21 -13.55 24.85
CA SER A 152 -37.13 -14.38 26.04
C SER A 152 -35.72 -14.44 26.62
N ASP A 153 -35.60 -14.44 27.94
CA ASP A 153 -34.38 -14.68 28.68
C ASP A 153 -34.07 -16.18 28.87
N ALA A 154 -34.90 -17.06 28.33
CA ALA A 154 -34.66 -18.50 28.38
C ALA A 154 -33.50 -18.92 27.46
N SER A 155 -32.89 -20.07 27.77
CA SER A 155 -31.86 -20.65 26.91
C SER A 155 -32.40 -21.04 25.54
N ALA A 156 -31.61 -20.86 24.48
CA ALA A 156 -31.96 -21.24 23.12
C ALA A 156 -32.30 -22.72 23.01
N ASN A 157 -33.42 -23.03 22.37
CA ASN A 157 -33.87 -24.41 22.10
C ASN A 157 -34.17 -24.69 20.63
N THR A 158 -34.01 -23.67 19.78
CA THR A 158 -34.21 -23.75 18.33
C THR A 158 -33.32 -22.70 17.61
N THR A 159 -33.31 -22.76 16.30
CA THR A 159 -32.69 -21.74 15.43
C THR A 159 -33.72 -21.23 14.44
N MET A 160 -33.60 -19.95 14.09
CA MET A 160 -34.45 -19.36 13.04
C MET A 160 -34.10 -19.98 11.69
N LYS A 161 -35.07 -20.00 10.79
CA LYS A 161 -34.89 -20.50 9.43
C LYS A 161 -33.78 -19.69 8.71
N SER A 162 -32.84 -20.38 8.08
CA SER A 162 -31.66 -19.77 7.44
C SER A 162 -32.04 -18.72 6.37
N THR A 163 -33.21 -18.81 5.75
CA THR A 163 -33.68 -17.81 4.77
C THR A 163 -34.06 -16.45 5.37
N MET A 164 -34.10 -16.32 6.69
CA MET A 164 -34.44 -15.07 7.39
C MET A 164 -33.19 -14.27 7.78
N VAL A 165 -32.00 -14.81 7.55
CA VAL A 165 -30.72 -14.26 8.02
C VAL A 165 -29.76 -13.96 6.86
N ASN A 166 -30.24 -13.95 5.61
CA ASN A 166 -29.44 -13.62 4.40
C ASN A 166 -29.50 -12.12 4.11
#